data_3f92f773a24dbcda357d5599afd5dfa6
#
_entry.id   3f92f773a24dbcda357d5599afd5dfa6
#
_cell.length_a   1.000
_cell.length_b   1.000
_cell.length_c   1.000
_cell.angle_alpha   90.00
_cell.angle_beta   90.00
_cell.angle_gamma   90.00
#
_symmetry.space_group_name_H-M   'P 1'
#
loop_
_entity.id
_entity.type
_entity.pdbx_description
1 polymer ?
#
loop_
_entity_poly.entity_id
_entity_poly.type
_entity_poly.pdbx_seq_one_letter_code
_entity_poly.pdbx_strand_id
1 'polypeptide(L)'
;MDSFRISIDQFEGPMDLMLHLVMEKELDLFDLDLDVLADQYIAYIEAMDNMHLEIASEYLAELAGLLEYKSRRLLPKDKSELEDTYEEDTREQLVQRLLEYDRFQRVSETFRQLQEERMLHMDKPQEEIVSGWLKDPNNFKEARGNA
;
A
#
# COMPACT_ATOMS: atom_id res chain seq x y z
N MET A 1 -4.87 -17.02 14.04
CA MET A 1 -5.59 -16.05 14.87
C MET A 1 -4.77 -14.81 15.20
N ASP A 2 -3.47 -14.92 15.16
CA ASP A 2 -2.63 -13.73 15.37
C ASP A 2 -2.81 -12.67 14.29
N SER A 3 -3.29 -13.07 13.09
CA SER A 3 -3.62 -12.15 12.00
C SER A 3 -4.71 -11.13 12.37
N PHE A 4 -5.62 -11.49 13.31
CA PHE A 4 -6.66 -10.58 13.76
C PHE A 4 -6.19 -9.59 14.83
N ARG A 5 -5.00 -9.77 15.36
CA ARG A 5 -4.40 -8.85 16.32
C ARG A 5 -3.60 -7.72 15.68
N ILE A 6 -3.40 -7.82 14.37
CA ILE A 6 -2.70 -6.78 13.63
C ILE A 6 -3.64 -5.59 13.52
N SER A 7 -3.24 -4.48 14.12
CA SER A 7 -4.01 -3.24 14.05
C SER A 7 -4.03 -2.73 12.61
N ILE A 8 -5.16 -2.16 12.19
CA ILE A 8 -5.27 -1.53 10.88
C ILE A 8 -4.25 -0.38 10.72
N ASP A 9 -3.78 0.18 11.83
CA ASP A 9 -2.75 1.22 11.85
C ASP A 9 -1.38 0.72 11.40
N GLN A 10 -1.18 -0.61 11.36
CA GLN A 10 0.08 -1.19 10.87
C GLN A 10 0.19 -1.18 9.35
N PHE A 11 -0.90 -0.88 8.66
CA PHE A 11 -0.92 -0.78 7.21
C PHE A 11 -0.90 0.69 6.78
N GLU A 12 -0.19 0.99 5.71
CA GLU A 12 -0.12 2.33 5.15
C GLU A 12 -1.38 2.73 4.40
N GLY A 13 -2.28 1.78 4.17
CA GLY A 13 -3.54 2.02 3.49
C GLY A 13 -4.15 0.72 2.98
N PRO A 14 -5.29 0.79 2.28
CA PRO A 14 -5.98 -0.42 1.82
C PRO A 14 -5.18 -1.24 0.80
N MET A 15 -4.32 -0.60 0.00
CA MET A 15 -3.47 -1.35 -0.93
C MET A 15 -2.44 -2.18 -0.20
N ASP A 16 -1.87 -1.66 0.88
CA ASP A 16 -0.95 -2.39 1.74
C ASP A 16 -1.63 -3.59 2.40
N LEU A 17 -2.83 -3.39 2.92
CA LEU A 17 -3.62 -4.48 3.48
C LEU A 17 -3.94 -5.54 2.43
N MET A 18 -4.38 -5.15 1.24
CA MET A 18 -4.69 -6.10 0.17
C MET A 18 -3.46 -6.90 -0.25
N LEU A 19 -2.31 -6.23 -0.37
CA LEU A 19 -1.06 -6.90 -0.72
C LEU A 19 -0.67 -7.91 0.35
N HIS A 20 -0.84 -7.56 1.62
CA HIS A 20 -0.62 -8.46 2.72
C HIS A 20 -1.53 -9.71 2.63
N LEU A 21 -2.81 -9.51 2.32
CA LEU A 21 -3.76 -10.61 2.15
C LEU A 21 -3.40 -11.50 0.95
N VAL A 22 -2.96 -10.91 -0.15
CA VAL A 22 -2.48 -11.65 -1.31
C VAL A 22 -1.30 -12.54 -0.94
N MET A 23 -0.34 -12.00 -0.21
CA MET A 23 0.85 -12.75 0.21
C MET A 23 0.50 -13.83 1.24
N GLU A 24 -0.34 -13.51 2.22
CA GLU A 24 -0.75 -14.44 3.28
C GLU A 24 -1.52 -15.64 2.72
N LYS A 25 -2.39 -15.41 1.73
CA LYS A 25 -3.20 -16.45 1.12
C LYS A 25 -2.53 -17.07 -0.12
N GLU A 26 -1.30 -16.70 -0.42
CA GLU A 26 -0.54 -17.20 -1.54
C GLU A 26 -1.26 -17.04 -2.88
N LEU A 27 -1.94 -15.91 -3.05
CA LEU A 27 -2.63 -15.57 -4.29
C LEU A 27 -1.63 -15.06 -5.32
N ASP A 28 -1.91 -15.35 -6.60
CA ASP A 28 -1.08 -14.86 -7.70
C ASP A 28 -1.61 -13.53 -8.20
N LEU A 29 -0.77 -12.47 -8.17
CA LEU A 29 -1.15 -11.16 -8.68
C LEU A 29 -1.40 -11.15 -10.19
N PHE A 30 -0.74 -12.03 -10.92
CA PHE A 30 -0.90 -12.08 -12.37
C PHE A 30 -2.12 -12.88 -12.81
N ASP A 31 -2.66 -13.68 -11.91
CA ASP A 31 -3.89 -14.44 -12.11
C ASP A 31 -4.74 -14.34 -10.83
N LEU A 32 -5.10 -13.12 -10.50
CA LEU A 32 -5.76 -12.82 -9.23
C LEU A 32 -7.22 -13.26 -9.24
N ASP A 33 -7.57 -14.12 -8.27
CA ASP A 33 -8.96 -14.41 -7.96
C ASP A 33 -9.51 -13.28 -7.08
N LEU A 34 -10.19 -12.34 -7.71
CA LEU A 34 -10.73 -11.17 -7.02
C LEU A 34 -11.83 -11.55 -6.02
N ASP A 35 -12.59 -12.62 -6.27
CA ASP A 35 -13.59 -13.10 -5.32
C ASP A 35 -12.95 -13.51 -3.99
N VAL A 36 -11.84 -14.22 -4.05
CA VAL A 36 -11.12 -14.64 -2.84
C VAL A 36 -10.57 -13.42 -2.11
N LEU A 37 -9.92 -12.52 -2.81
CA LEU A 37 -9.37 -11.32 -2.19
C LEU A 37 -10.47 -10.45 -1.58
N ALA A 38 -11.59 -10.28 -2.29
CA ALA A 38 -12.72 -9.50 -1.78
C ALA A 38 -13.27 -10.12 -0.49
N ASP A 39 -13.46 -11.44 -0.46
CA ASP A 39 -13.93 -12.14 0.75
C ASP A 39 -12.97 -11.95 1.91
N GLN A 40 -11.67 -12.04 1.68
CA GLN A 40 -10.66 -11.83 2.71
C GLN A 40 -10.64 -10.40 3.23
N TYR A 41 -10.74 -9.43 2.33
CA TYR A 41 -10.78 -8.02 2.71
C TYR A 41 -12.02 -7.69 3.53
N ILE A 42 -13.18 -8.13 3.07
CA ILE A 42 -14.46 -7.91 3.77
C ILE A 42 -14.39 -8.53 5.18
N ALA A 43 -13.92 -9.77 5.29
CA ALA A 43 -13.78 -10.44 6.58
C ALA A 43 -12.83 -9.69 7.52
N TYR A 44 -11.74 -9.15 6.97
CA TYR A 44 -10.78 -8.40 7.77
C TYR A 44 -11.40 -7.11 8.33
N ILE A 45 -12.09 -6.36 7.49
CA ILE A 45 -12.73 -5.10 7.90
C ILE A 45 -13.86 -5.38 8.90
N GLU A 46 -14.66 -6.43 8.68
CA GLU A 46 -15.70 -6.84 9.62
C GLU A 46 -15.12 -7.21 11.00
N ALA A 47 -13.99 -7.91 11.01
CA ALA A 47 -13.31 -8.26 12.27
C ALA A 47 -12.84 -6.99 13.01
N MET A 48 -12.34 -6.00 12.30
CA MET A 48 -11.93 -4.71 12.90
C MET A 48 -13.14 -3.95 13.46
N ASP A 49 -14.25 -3.94 12.74
CA ASP A 49 -15.49 -3.31 13.19
C ASP A 49 -16.03 -3.99 14.45
N ASN A 50 -16.00 -5.32 14.49
CA ASN A 50 -16.44 -6.09 15.66
C ASN A 50 -15.58 -5.84 16.90
N MET A 51 -14.32 -5.47 16.72
CA MET A 51 -13.43 -5.06 17.81
C MET A 51 -13.59 -3.60 18.19
N HIS A 52 -14.54 -2.89 17.58
CA HIS A 52 -14.79 -1.47 17.81
C HIS A 52 -13.59 -0.59 17.48
N LEU A 53 -12.75 -1.03 16.56
CA LEU A 53 -11.62 -0.23 16.07
C LEU A 53 -12.09 0.79 15.04
N GLU A 54 -11.52 1.97 15.11
CA GLU A 54 -11.81 3.02 14.14
C GLU A 54 -11.20 2.66 12.78
N ILE A 55 -12.03 2.75 11.74
CA ILE A 55 -11.62 2.38 10.39
C ILE A 55 -11.57 3.64 9.53
N ALA A 56 -10.41 3.92 8.95
CA ALA A 56 -10.23 5.09 8.10
C ALA A 56 -11.09 5.01 6.84
N SER A 57 -11.50 6.16 6.34
CA SER A 57 -12.43 6.26 5.20
C SER A 57 -11.89 5.62 3.93
N GLU A 58 -10.57 5.58 3.75
CA GLU A 58 -9.94 4.96 2.58
C GLU A 58 -10.23 3.45 2.51
N TYR A 59 -10.23 2.79 3.68
CA TYR A 59 -10.58 1.37 3.76
C TYR A 59 -12.05 1.12 3.44
N LEU A 60 -12.91 2.01 3.91
CA LEU A 60 -14.34 1.91 3.65
C LEU A 60 -14.67 2.15 2.18
N ALA A 61 -13.95 3.05 1.52
CA ALA A 61 -14.12 3.29 0.09
C ALA A 61 -13.76 2.04 -0.73
N GLU A 62 -12.65 1.38 -0.41
CA GLU A 62 -12.27 0.14 -1.08
C GLU A 62 -13.26 -1.00 -0.75
N LEU A 63 -13.74 -1.06 0.49
CA LEU A 63 -14.78 -2.01 0.87
C LEU A 63 -16.03 -1.85 0.03
N ALA A 64 -16.48 -0.62 -0.18
CA ALA A 64 -17.65 -0.33 -1.00
C ALA A 64 -17.48 -0.85 -2.44
N GLY A 65 -16.32 -0.64 -3.02
CA GLY A 65 -16.00 -1.14 -4.36
C GLY A 65 -16.04 -2.66 -4.45
N LEU A 66 -15.47 -3.33 -3.44
CA LEU A 66 -15.46 -4.80 -3.40
C LEU A 66 -16.86 -5.37 -3.13
N LEU A 67 -17.65 -4.71 -2.29
CA LEU A 67 -19.06 -5.11 -2.06
C LEU A 67 -19.89 -4.94 -3.33
N GLU A 68 -19.68 -3.88 -4.09
CA GLU A 68 -20.33 -3.71 -5.39
C GLU A 68 -19.95 -4.82 -6.34
N TYR A 69 -18.68 -5.16 -6.42
CA TYR A 69 -18.20 -6.27 -7.25
C TYR A 69 -18.87 -7.58 -6.87
N LYS A 70 -18.89 -7.91 -5.57
CA LYS A 70 -19.53 -9.13 -5.06
C LYS A 70 -21.02 -9.14 -5.35
N SER A 71 -21.69 -8.01 -5.17
CA SER A 71 -23.12 -7.87 -5.43
C SER A 71 -23.45 -8.18 -6.90
N ARG A 72 -22.66 -7.63 -7.82
CA ARG A 72 -22.85 -7.90 -9.25
C ARG A 72 -22.59 -9.36 -9.61
N ARG A 73 -21.63 -9.99 -8.95
CA ARG A 73 -21.32 -11.40 -9.14
C ARG A 73 -22.46 -12.33 -8.69
N LEU A 74 -23.18 -11.94 -7.63
CA LEU A 74 -24.23 -12.74 -7.03
C LEU A 74 -25.60 -12.53 -7.67
N LEU A 75 -25.78 -11.44 -8.43
CA LEU A 75 -27.04 -11.18 -9.13
C LEU A 75 -27.21 -12.15 -10.31
N PRO A 76 -28.46 -12.57 -10.62
CA PRO A 76 -28.68 -13.37 -11.82
C PRO A 76 -28.28 -12.56 -13.04
N LYS A 77 -27.27 -13.05 -13.74
CA LYS A 77 -26.73 -12.35 -14.89
C LYS A 77 -27.60 -12.52 -16.11
N ASP A 78 -28.08 -11.40 -16.64
CA ASP A 78 -28.18 -11.31 -18.08
C ASP A 78 -26.73 -11.32 -18.58
N LYS A 79 -26.38 -12.35 -19.33
CA LYS A 79 -25.03 -12.52 -19.88
C LYS A 79 -24.74 -11.43 -20.90
N SER A 80 -24.65 -10.19 -20.47
CA SER A 80 -24.25 -9.09 -21.33
C SER A 80 -22.73 -9.00 -21.32
N GLU A 81 -22.17 -8.76 -22.49
CA GLU A 81 -20.73 -8.50 -22.65
C GLU A 81 -20.26 -7.37 -21.74
N LEU A 82 -21.16 -6.46 -21.37
CA LEU A 82 -20.89 -5.32 -20.50
C LEU A 82 -20.55 -5.75 -19.06
N GLU A 83 -21.20 -6.79 -18.54
CA GLU A 83 -20.89 -7.25 -17.17
C GLU A 83 -19.58 -8.01 -17.11
N ASP A 84 -19.28 -8.85 -18.10
CA ASP A 84 -18.00 -9.53 -18.18
C ASP A 84 -16.85 -8.52 -18.30
N THR A 85 -17.06 -7.46 -19.09
CA THR A 85 -16.09 -6.38 -19.23
C THR A 85 -15.89 -5.64 -17.91
N TYR A 86 -16.97 -5.36 -17.18
CA TYR A 86 -16.89 -4.71 -15.87
C TYR A 86 -16.07 -5.54 -14.88
N GLU A 87 -16.32 -6.83 -14.79
CA GLU A 87 -15.60 -7.71 -13.87
C GLU A 87 -14.11 -7.76 -14.20
N GLU A 88 -13.78 -7.91 -15.46
CA GLU A 88 -12.40 -7.98 -15.91
C GLU A 88 -11.69 -6.64 -15.73
N ASP A 89 -12.32 -5.54 -16.07
CA ASP A 89 -11.76 -4.20 -15.88
C ASP A 89 -11.53 -3.91 -14.41
N THR A 90 -12.45 -4.26 -13.54
CA THR A 90 -12.33 -4.07 -12.10
C THR A 90 -11.13 -4.86 -11.57
N ARG A 91 -10.99 -6.12 -11.98
CA ARG A 91 -9.86 -6.96 -11.59
C ARG A 91 -8.54 -6.38 -12.08
N GLU A 92 -8.48 -6.01 -13.36
CA GLU A 92 -7.25 -5.45 -13.95
C GLU A 92 -6.83 -4.15 -13.30
N GLN A 93 -7.77 -3.25 -13.02
CA GLN A 93 -7.47 -1.99 -12.36
C GLN A 93 -6.91 -2.22 -10.96
N LEU A 94 -7.50 -3.15 -10.22
CA LEU A 94 -7.02 -3.48 -8.88
C LEU A 94 -5.64 -4.13 -8.94
N VAL A 95 -5.41 -5.07 -9.85
CA VAL A 95 -4.11 -5.69 -10.05
C VAL A 95 -3.04 -4.65 -10.37
N GLN A 96 -3.35 -3.70 -11.26
CA GLN A 96 -2.42 -2.62 -11.59
C GLN A 96 -2.09 -1.77 -10.36
N ARG A 97 -3.07 -1.41 -9.57
CA ARG A 97 -2.86 -0.64 -8.35
C ARG A 97 -2.00 -1.41 -7.34
N LEU A 98 -2.22 -2.71 -7.20
CA LEU A 98 -1.43 -3.56 -6.30
C LEU A 98 0.01 -3.71 -6.79
N LEU A 99 0.21 -3.88 -8.09
CA LEU A 99 1.55 -3.97 -8.67
C LEU A 99 2.32 -2.66 -8.52
N GLU A 100 1.66 -1.53 -8.76
CA GLU A 100 2.26 -0.20 -8.57
C GLU A 100 2.65 0.03 -7.12
N TYR A 101 1.78 -0.35 -6.18
CA TYR A 101 2.06 -0.22 -4.76
C TYR A 101 3.23 -1.11 -4.34
N ASP A 102 3.25 -2.36 -4.79
CA ASP A 102 4.35 -3.29 -4.50
C ASP A 102 5.68 -2.75 -5.03
N ARG A 103 5.67 -2.22 -6.25
CA ARG A 103 6.86 -1.60 -6.85
C ARG A 103 7.33 -0.39 -6.04
N PHE A 104 6.39 0.46 -5.64
CA PHE A 104 6.69 1.63 -4.82
C PHE A 104 7.32 1.23 -3.49
N GLN A 105 6.79 0.21 -2.83
CA GLN A 105 7.34 -0.29 -1.57
C GLN A 105 8.76 -0.83 -1.73
N ARG A 106 9.02 -1.58 -2.79
CA ARG A 106 10.35 -2.14 -3.07
C ARG A 106 11.38 -1.04 -3.31
N VAL A 107 11.02 -0.03 -4.08
CA VAL A 107 11.88 1.12 -4.33
C VAL A 107 12.15 1.90 -3.05
N SER A 108 11.11 2.14 -2.25
CA SER A 108 11.23 2.85 -0.97
C SER A 108 12.12 2.09 0.01
N GLU A 109 11.98 0.78 0.09
CA GLU A 109 12.80 -0.06 0.97
C GLU A 109 14.27 -0.05 0.53
N THR A 110 14.51 -0.18 -0.76
CA THR A 110 15.88 -0.11 -1.31
C THR A 110 16.51 1.24 -1.00
N PHE A 111 15.76 2.32 -1.18
CA PHE A 111 16.23 3.67 -0.89
C PHE A 111 16.56 3.85 0.59
N ARG A 112 15.71 3.32 1.47
CA ARG A 112 15.94 3.38 2.92
C ARG A 112 17.20 2.60 3.31
N GLN A 113 17.40 1.41 2.75
CA GLN A 113 18.60 0.62 2.99
C GLN A 113 19.86 1.35 2.54
N LEU A 114 19.82 1.99 1.38
CA LEU A 114 20.94 2.80 0.88
C LEU A 114 21.23 3.98 1.81
N GLN A 115 20.20 4.63 2.34
CA GLN A 115 20.38 5.72 3.30
C GLN A 115 21.02 5.21 4.60
N GLU A 116 20.57 4.08 5.11
CA GLU A 116 21.14 3.48 6.32
C GLU A 116 22.61 3.13 6.11
N GLU A 117 22.98 2.55 4.97
CA GLU A 117 24.36 2.29 4.64
C GLU A 117 25.20 3.57 4.58
N ARG A 118 24.66 4.62 3.96
CA ARG A 118 25.35 5.91 3.91
C ARG A 118 25.60 6.47 5.30
N MET A 119 24.62 6.40 6.17
CA MET A 119 24.75 6.88 7.55
C MET A 119 25.81 6.09 8.32
N LEU A 120 25.87 4.76 8.13
CA LEU A 120 26.87 3.92 8.79
C LEU A 120 28.29 4.20 8.30
N HIS A 121 28.47 4.51 7.02
CA HIS A 121 29.79 4.78 6.43
C HIS A 121 30.24 6.22 6.59
N MET A 122 29.35 7.15 6.92
CA MET A 122 29.63 8.58 6.98
C MET A 122 29.54 9.15 8.40
N ASP A 123 29.61 8.29 9.40
CA ASP A 123 29.31 8.67 10.78
C ASP A 123 30.23 9.80 11.29
N LYS A 124 31.55 9.62 11.29
CA LYS A 124 32.47 10.67 11.73
C LYS A 124 32.91 11.67 10.65
N PRO A 125 33.30 11.22 9.46
CA PRO A 125 33.67 12.17 8.40
C PRO A 125 32.56 13.13 8.04
N GLN A 126 31.33 12.69 8.09
CA GLN A 126 30.17 13.51 7.78
C GLN A 126 29.95 14.61 8.82
N GLU A 127 30.10 14.32 10.09
CA GLU A 127 30.00 15.31 11.15
C GLU A 127 31.05 16.40 11.00
N GLU A 128 32.28 16.04 10.69
CA GLU A 128 33.36 16.99 10.44
C GLU A 128 33.07 17.86 9.21
N ILE A 129 32.58 17.27 8.13
CA ILE A 129 32.25 17.98 6.90
C ILE A 129 31.10 18.94 7.13
N VAL A 130 30.03 18.48 7.76
CA VAL A 130 28.84 19.31 8.05
C VAL A 130 29.22 20.44 9.03
N SER A 131 30.00 20.14 10.06
CA SER A 131 30.44 21.11 11.01
C SER A 131 31.30 22.20 10.36
N GLY A 132 32.22 21.80 9.47
CA GLY A 132 33.04 22.71 8.69
C GLY A 132 32.21 23.56 7.73
N TRP A 133 31.23 22.94 7.07
CA TRP A 133 30.33 23.60 6.13
C TRP A 133 29.45 24.63 6.86
N LEU A 134 28.93 24.32 8.02
CA LEU A 134 28.11 25.22 8.82
C LEU A 134 28.88 26.42 9.36
N LYS A 135 30.18 26.31 9.55
CA LYS A 135 31.04 27.39 10.03
C LYS A 135 31.42 28.40 8.95
N ASP A 136 31.24 28.04 7.68
CA ASP A 136 31.57 28.93 6.55
C ASP A 136 30.37 29.77 6.17
N PRO A 137 30.39 31.11 6.38
CA PRO A 137 29.27 31.98 6.03
C PRO A 137 28.94 32.00 4.54
N ASN A 138 29.90 31.70 3.70
CA ASN A 138 29.68 31.70 2.25
C ASN A 138 28.76 30.58 1.81
N ASN A 139 28.81 29.44 2.45
CA ASN A 139 27.94 28.30 2.14
C ASN A 139 26.46 28.64 2.39
N PHE A 140 26.18 29.38 3.46
CA PHE A 140 24.82 29.86 3.74
C PHE A 140 24.32 30.87 2.72
N LYS A 141 25.19 31.74 2.26
CA LYS A 141 24.83 32.75 1.24
C LYS A 141 24.50 32.10 -0.09
N GLU A 142 25.26 31.11 -0.50
CA GLU A 142 24.97 30.36 -1.73
C GLU A 142 23.66 29.61 -1.65
N ALA A 143 23.38 28.95 -0.54
CA ALA A 143 22.13 28.23 -0.33
C ALA A 143 20.92 29.17 -0.37
N ARG A 144 21.03 30.40 0.13
CA ARG A 144 19.98 31.41 0.07
C ARG A 144 19.88 32.11 -1.26
N GLY A 145 21.00 32.27 -1.96
CA GLY A 145 21.05 32.94 -3.24
C GLY A 145 20.32 32.19 -4.35
N ASN A 146 20.09 30.91 -4.18
CA ASN A 146 19.39 30.05 -5.13
C ASN A 146 17.90 29.84 -4.80
N ALA A 147 17.41 30.50 -3.78
CA ALA A 147 16.00 30.40 -3.36
C ALA A 147 15.10 31.36 -4.13
#